data_af5436c28c4ad92f5755699ca07cc6b1
#
_entry.id   af5436c28c4ad92f5755699ca07cc6b1
#
_cell.length_a   1.000
_cell.length_b   1.000
_cell.length_c   1.000
_cell.angle_alpha   90.00
_cell.angle_beta   90.00
_cell.angle_gamma   90.00
#
_symmetry.space_group_name_H-M   'P 1'
#
loop_
_entity.id
_entity.type
_entity.pdbx_description
1 polymer ?
#
loop_
_entity_poly.entity_id
_entity_poly.type
_entity_poly.pdbx_seq_one_letter_code
_entity_poly.pdbx_strand_id
1 'polypeptide(L)'
;SNANVGVLRDLSVNLEKNYSVPDSDSNVIELASTPDELYQNDLKKLISISDDVIHVTVQNVAYTSYEGVAWTKLDVLITDKLKGDLKVGDVISVFNLGGYIPLSEHIEGHNDAFRFKNLSAEEIKTTFLKETIDGEKTVQKSDDLILCLIQTSKNSPLPNGAYERVSYTGQLYGDNKFVQLITDSSETTEKTYSYDDIKKMTE
;
A
#
# COMPACT_ATOMS: atom_id res chain seq x y z
N SER A 1 -17.14 10.88 5.95
CA SER A 1 -16.79 12.13 6.63
C SER A 1 -16.34 13.20 5.63
N ASN A 2 -16.40 14.45 6.05
CA ASN A 2 -16.02 15.57 5.18
C ASN A 2 -14.53 15.55 4.80
N ALA A 3 -13.68 15.08 5.67
CA ALA A 3 -12.23 14.96 5.40
C ALA A 3 -11.97 13.98 4.27
N ASN A 4 -12.66 12.85 4.23
CA ASN A 4 -12.50 11.86 3.18
C ASN A 4 -13.07 12.32 1.84
N VAL A 5 -14.12 13.12 1.85
CA VAL A 5 -14.65 13.72 0.61
C VAL A 5 -13.60 14.61 -0.05
N GLY A 6 -12.83 15.40 0.73
CA GLY A 6 -11.73 16.20 0.21
C GLY A 6 -10.63 15.35 -0.41
N VAL A 7 -10.22 14.28 0.27
CA VAL A 7 -9.22 13.33 -0.25
C VAL A 7 -9.70 12.67 -1.54
N LEU A 8 -10.95 12.21 -1.58
CA LEU A 8 -11.52 11.58 -2.79
C LEU A 8 -11.57 12.55 -3.97
N ARG A 9 -11.81 13.83 -3.75
CA ARG A 9 -11.78 14.85 -4.82
C ARG A 9 -10.37 15.02 -5.38
N ASP A 10 -9.37 15.07 -4.52
CA ASP A 10 -7.97 15.17 -4.95
C ASP A 10 -7.58 13.94 -5.77
N LEU A 11 -8.02 12.77 -5.33
CA LEU A 11 -7.80 11.51 -6.05
C LEU A 11 -8.51 11.49 -7.41
N SER A 12 -9.69 12.11 -7.53
CA SER A 12 -10.43 12.14 -8.79
C SER A 12 -9.65 12.84 -9.91
N VAL A 13 -8.81 13.80 -9.58
CA VAL A 13 -7.92 14.48 -10.54
C VAL A 13 -6.89 13.51 -11.13
N ASN A 14 -6.52 12.46 -10.38
CA ASN A 14 -5.51 11.47 -10.77
C ASN A 14 -6.13 10.14 -11.21
N LEU A 15 -7.46 10.03 -11.33
CA LEU A 15 -8.13 8.80 -11.76
C LEU A 15 -7.71 8.32 -13.14
N GLU A 16 -7.29 9.24 -14.01
CA GLU A 16 -6.73 8.92 -15.32
C GLU A 16 -5.49 8.02 -15.25
N LYS A 17 -4.83 7.98 -14.09
CA LYS A 17 -3.67 7.11 -13.84
C LYS A 17 -4.02 5.78 -13.19
N ASN A 18 -5.30 5.46 -13.02
CA ASN A 18 -5.71 4.16 -12.57
C ASN A 18 -5.63 3.15 -13.73
N TYR A 19 -5.05 2.02 -13.44
CA TYR A 19 -4.79 0.99 -14.44
C TYR A 19 -5.64 -0.25 -14.21
N SER A 20 -6.11 -0.84 -15.30
CA SER A 20 -6.70 -2.17 -15.27
C SER A 20 -5.58 -3.21 -15.17
N VAL A 21 -5.71 -4.15 -14.24
CA VAL A 21 -4.74 -5.23 -14.08
C VAL A 21 -4.89 -6.22 -15.24
N PRO A 22 -3.76 -6.70 -15.82
CA PRO A 22 -3.81 -7.71 -16.88
C PRO A 22 -4.51 -8.98 -16.41
N ASP A 23 -5.33 -9.58 -17.28
CA ASP A 23 -6.04 -10.84 -16.98
C ASP A 23 -5.11 -12.05 -16.88
N SER A 24 -3.89 -11.93 -17.40
CA SER A 24 -2.89 -12.99 -17.35
C SER A 24 -1.51 -12.43 -17.06
N ASP A 25 -0.64 -13.25 -16.47
CA ASP A 25 0.74 -12.88 -16.16
C ASP A 25 1.67 -12.83 -17.38
N SER A 26 1.17 -13.16 -18.58
CA SER A 26 1.99 -13.23 -19.80
C SER A 26 2.66 -11.91 -20.19
N ASN A 27 2.07 -10.77 -19.79
CA ASN A 27 2.56 -9.43 -20.09
C ASN A 27 2.98 -8.68 -18.82
N VAL A 28 3.44 -9.41 -17.81
CA VAL A 28 3.85 -8.82 -16.53
C VAL A 28 5.30 -9.16 -16.24
N ILE A 29 6.10 -8.14 -15.98
CA ILE A 29 7.45 -8.29 -15.46
C ILE A 29 7.42 -7.99 -13.97
N GLU A 30 7.89 -8.93 -13.16
CA GLU A 30 7.93 -8.76 -11.70
C GLU A 30 9.27 -8.21 -11.27
N LEU A 31 9.25 -7.13 -10.49
CA LEU A 31 10.41 -6.59 -9.78
C LEU A 31 10.11 -6.59 -8.29
N ALA A 32 10.83 -7.43 -7.57
CA ALA A 32 10.76 -7.46 -6.12
C ALA A 32 11.90 -6.64 -5.52
N SER A 33 11.62 -5.92 -4.45
CA SER A 33 12.62 -5.18 -3.69
C SER A 33 12.71 -5.73 -2.27
N THR A 34 13.93 -5.76 -1.73
CA THR A 34 14.13 -6.10 -0.33
C THR A 34 13.81 -4.87 0.52
N PRO A 35 13.03 -5.02 1.61
CA PRO A 35 12.73 -3.91 2.49
C PRO A 35 14.01 -3.32 3.10
N ASP A 36 14.00 -1.99 3.30
CA ASP A 36 15.08 -1.30 3.97
C ASP A 36 15.15 -1.72 5.44
N GLU A 37 16.35 -1.96 5.96
CA GLU A 37 16.60 -2.32 7.36
C GLU A 37 16.20 -1.22 8.36
N LEU A 38 15.98 -0.01 7.89
CA LEU A 38 15.51 1.10 8.73
C LEU A 38 14.07 0.94 9.22
N TYR A 39 13.30 0.01 8.63
CA TYR A 39 11.92 -0.21 9.02
C TYR A 39 11.84 -0.85 10.40
N GLN A 40 10.93 -0.34 11.21
CA GLN A 40 10.64 -0.91 12.52
C GLN A 40 9.79 -2.18 12.36
N ASN A 41 10.19 -3.24 13.05
CA ASN A 41 9.46 -4.51 13.06
C ASN A 41 8.74 -4.75 14.39
N ASP A 42 9.02 -3.94 15.40
CA ASP A 42 8.35 -3.99 16.70
C ASP A 42 7.00 -3.28 16.60
N LEU A 43 5.92 -4.06 16.70
CA LEU A 43 4.56 -3.53 16.55
C LEU A 43 4.25 -2.42 17.56
N LYS A 44 4.70 -2.56 18.80
CA LYS A 44 4.47 -1.53 19.81
C LYS A 44 5.12 -0.20 19.44
N LYS A 45 6.32 -0.24 18.87
CA LYS A 45 6.99 0.96 18.35
C LYS A 45 6.26 1.53 17.13
N LEU A 46 5.83 0.69 16.21
CA LEU A 46 5.05 1.13 15.03
C LEU A 46 3.78 1.87 15.47
N ILE A 47 3.09 1.31 16.45
CA ILE A 47 1.91 1.96 17.02
C ILE A 47 2.27 3.31 17.63
N SER A 48 3.37 3.39 18.37
CA SER A 48 3.77 4.63 19.04
C SER A 48 4.10 5.78 18.09
N ILE A 49 4.65 5.48 16.91
CA ILE A 49 5.00 6.48 15.89
C ILE A 49 3.89 6.73 14.87
N SER A 50 2.80 5.97 14.94
CA SER A 50 1.66 6.15 14.06
C SER A 50 0.78 7.30 14.53
N ASP A 51 0.24 8.07 13.59
CA ASP A 51 -0.80 9.05 13.90
C ASP A 51 -2.13 8.35 14.15
N ASP A 52 -2.41 7.31 13.39
CA ASP A 52 -3.64 6.55 13.45
C ASP A 52 -3.34 5.05 13.38
N VAL A 53 -4.04 4.28 14.20
CA VAL A 53 -4.09 2.82 14.11
C VAL A 53 -5.55 2.42 14.03
N ILE A 54 -5.92 1.73 12.96
CA ILE A 54 -7.30 1.41 12.65
C ILE A 54 -7.46 -0.04 12.23
N HIS A 55 -8.61 -0.61 12.58
CA HIS A 55 -9.08 -1.88 12.07
C HIS A 55 -10.03 -1.58 10.90
N VAL A 56 -9.82 -2.23 9.78
CA VAL A 56 -10.53 -1.91 8.53
C VAL A 56 -10.95 -3.14 7.75
N THR A 57 -11.95 -2.96 6.91
CA THR A 57 -12.28 -3.86 5.81
C THR A 57 -11.96 -3.16 4.50
N VAL A 58 -11.23 -3.82 3.61
CA VAL A 58 -10.89 -3.30 2.30
C VAL A 58 -12.11 -3.32 1.40
N GLN A 59 -12.55 -2.16 0.93
CA GLN A 59 -13.70 -2.03 0.03
C GLN A 59 -13.30 -2.05 -1.44
N ASN A 60 -12.13 -1.49 -1.76
CA ASN A 60 -11.66 -1.45 -3.13
C ASN A 60 -10.13 -1.43 -3.18
N VAL A 61 -9.58 -2.02 -4.23
CA VAL A 61 -8.15 -1.99 -4.55
C VAL A 61 -7.99 -1.45 -5.95
N ALA A 62 -7.22 -0.40 -6.11
CA ALA A 62 -6.91 0.21 -7.40
C ALA A 62 -5.40 0.40 -7.54
N TYR A 63 -4.92 0.34 -8.77
CA TYR A 63 -3.51 0.54 -9.08
C TYR A 63 -3.33 1.84 -9.81
N THR A 64 -2.34 2.62 -9.41
CA THR A 64 -2.06 3.94 -9.95
C THR A 64 -0.56 4.19 -9.95
N SER A 65 -0.15 5.33 -10.46
CA SER A 65 1.23 5.78 -10.39
C SER A 65 1.30 7.28 -10.11
N TYR A 66 2.39 7.66 -9.47
CA TYR A 66 2.76 9.06 -9.27
C TYR A 66 4.25 9.18 -9.58
N GLU A 67 4.61 10.08 -10.48
CA GLU A 67 6.00 10.32 -10.88
C GLU A 67 6.73 9.03 -11.34
N GLY A 68 6.02 8.15 -12.05
CA GLY A 68 6.59 6.89 -12.56
C GLY A 68 6.72 5.77 -11.53
N VAL A 69 6.23 5.99 -10.30
CA VAL A 69 6.26 5.01 -9.22
C VAL A 69 4.89 4.37 -9.07
N ALA A 70 4.87 3.04 -8.97
CA ALA A 70 3.64 2.29 -8.75
C ALA A 70 3.14 2.45 -7.32
N TRP A 71 1.84 2.65 -7.17
CA TRP A 71 1.15 2.72 -5.89
C TRP A 71 -0.13 1.90 -5.94
N THR A 72 -0.43 1.22 -4.86
CA THR A 72 -1.71 0.55 -4.67
C THR A 72 -2.57 1.42 -3.77
N LYS A 73 -3.72 1.83 -4.29
CA LYS A 73 -4.70 2.60 -3.54
C LYS A 73 -5.73 1.66 -2.93
N LEU A 74 -5.85 1.69 -1.63
CA LEU A 74 -6.85 0.95 -0.88
C LEU A 74 -7.92 1.92 -0.39
N ASP A 75 -9.19 1.66 -0.73
CA ASP A 75 -10.30 2.30 -0.07
C ASP A 75 -10.74 1.39 1.07
N VAL A 76 -10.65 1.87 2.29
CA VAL A 76 -10.86 1.05 3.48
C VAL A 76 -11.96 1.62 4.36
N LEU A 77 -12.87 0.76 4.80
CA LEU A 77 -13.91 1.09 5.77
C LEU A 77 -13.35 0.88 7.18
N ILE A 78 -13.39 1.92 8.00
CA ILE A 78 -12.94 1.86 9.39
C ILE A 78 -13.98 1.15 10.22
N THR A 79 -13.65 0.00 10.79
CA THR A 79 -14.54 -0.80 11.64
C THR A 79 -14.22 -0.63 13.12
N ASP A 80 -13.00 -0.28 13.48
CA ASP A 80 -12.62 0.10 14.84
C ASP A 80 -11.44 1.07 14.82
N LYS A 81 -11.39 1.94 15.83
CA LYS A 81 -10.32 2.90 16.03
C LYS A 81 -9.49 2.47 17.24
N LEU A 82 -8.22 2.19 17.05
CA LEU A 82 -7.31 1.81 18.11
C LEU A 82 -6.47 2.98 18.60
N LYS A 83 -6.13 3.91 17.72
CA LYS A 83 -5.40 5.16 18.03
C LYS A 83 -5.78 6.24 17.04
N GLY A 84 -5.76 7.51 17.48
CA GLY A 84 -5.95 8.68 16.61
C GLY A 84 -7.40 9.16 16.54
N ASP A 85 -7.67 10.04 15.58
CA ASP A 85 -8.95 10.77 15.48
C ASP A 85 -9.85 10.32 14.34
N LEU A 86 -9.46 9.29 13.59
CA LEU A 86 -10.30 8.74 12.53
C LEU A 86 -11.54 8.09 13.11
N LYS A 87 -12.65 8.15 12.37
CA LYS A 87 -13.97 7.74 12.86
C LYS A 87 -14.40 6.41 12.27
N VAL A 88 -14.92 5.54 13.12
CA VAL A 88 -15.60 4.31 12.72
C VAL A 88 -16.75 4.65 11.77
N GLY A 89 -16.85 3.89 10.68
CA GLY A 89 -17.84 4.08 9.62
C GLY A 89 -17.36 4.95 8.46
N ASP A 90 -16.25 5.67 8.62
CA ASP A 90 -15.66 6.43 7.52
C ASP A 90 -14.86 5.52 6.58
N VAL A 91 -14.79 5.95 5.33
CA VAL A 91 -13.93 5.34 4.30
C VAL A 91 -12.79 6.30 4.02
N ILE A 92 -11.56 5.79 4.10
CA ILE A 92 -10.36 6.57 3.76
C ILE A 92 -9.57 5.87 2.66
N SER A 93 -8.69 6.62 2.02
CA SER A 93 -7.76 6.08 1.03
C SER A 93 -6.37 5.95 1.61
N VAL A 94 -5.83 4.74 1.52
CA VAL A 94 -4.49 4.39 1.97
C VAL A 94 -3.67 3.99 0.77
N PHE A 95 -2.47 4.54 0.64
CA PHE A 95 -1.57 4.25 -0.47
C PHE A 95 -0.41 3.39 0.00
N ASN A 96 -0.26 2.23 -0.62
CA ASN A 96 0.88 1.34 -0.41
C ASN A 96 1.82 1.44 -1.60
N LEU A 97 3.10 1.61 -1.33
CA LEU A 97 4.13 1.62 -2.37
C LEU A 97 4.15 0.25 -3.07
N GLY A 98 4.28 0.28 -4.39
CA GLY A 98 4.25 -0.92 -5.21
C GLY A 98 2.89 -1.18 -5.84
N GLY A 99 2.80 -2.25 -6.61
CA GLY A 99 1.63 -2.63 -7.38
C GLY A 99 1.94 -2.72 -8.87
N TYR A 100 0.96 -2.43 -9.70
CA TYR A 100 1.10 -2.53 -11.15
C TYR A 100 1.23 -1.15 -11.78
N ILE A 101 2.18 -1.01 -12.71
CA ILE A 101 2.37 0.21 -13.51
C ILE A 101 2.64 -0.20 -14.95
N PRO A 102 2.06 0.51 -15.94
CA PRO A 102 2.47 0.29 -17.32
C PRO A 102 3.96 0.49 -17.48
N LEU A 103 4.63 -0.42 -18.19
CA LEU A 103 6.07 -0.35 -18.38
C LEU A 103 6.50 0.97 -19.03
N SER A 104 5.70 1.49 -19.95
CA SER A 104 5.97 2.79 -20.60
C SER A 104 6.01 3.95 -19.58
N GLU A 105 5.11 3.95 -18.60
CA GLU A 105 5.09 4.96 -17.54
C GLU A 105 6.32 4.86 -16.62
N HIS A 106 6.71 3.64 -16.27
CA HIS A 106 7.92 3.42 -15.49
C HIS A 106 9.17 3.91 -16.22
N ILE A 107 9.32 3.56 -17.49
CA ILE A 107 10.48 3.95 -18.31
C ILE A 107 10.55 5.49 -18.41
N GLU A 108 9.44 6.14 -18.68
CA GLU A 108 9.39 7.60 -18.78
C GLU A 108 9.73 8.28 -17.46
N GLY A 109 9.16 7.80 -16.37
CA GLY A 109 9.35 8.40 -15.05
C GLY A 109 10.76 8.20 -14.48
N HIS A 110 11.43 7.10 -14.82
CA HIS A 110 12.77 6.76 -14.30
C HIS A 110 13.88 6.89 -15.34
N ASN A 111 13.56 7.28 -16.57
CA ASN A 111 14.51 7.30 -17.68
C ASN A 111 15.27 5.96 -17.84
N ASP A 112 14.55 4.85 -17.76
CA ASP A 112 15.08 3.49 -17.64
C ASP A 112 14.96 2.68 -18.94
N ALA A 113 15.03 3.34 -20.10
CA ALA A 113 14.84 2.69 -21.39
C ALA A 113 15.91 1.62 -21.68
N PHE A 114 17.13 1.83 -21.21
CA PHE A 114 18.23 0.91 -21.46
C PHE A 114 18.01 -0.48 -20.89
N ARG A 115 17.44 -0.56 -19.70
CA ARG A 115 17.12 -1.83 -19.02
C ARG A 115 16.18 -2.71 -19.83
N PHE A 116 15.32 -2.08 -20.63
CA PHE A 116 14.30 -2.75 -21.43
C PHE A 116 14.56 -2.65 -22.93
N LYS A 117 15.82 -2.42 -23.32
CA LYS A 117 16.23 -2.23 -24.72
C LYS A 117 15.93 -3.40 -25.64
N ASN A 118 15.76 -4.60 -25.09
CA ASN A 118 15.48 -5.82 -25.86
C ASN A 118 13.99 -5.99 -26.18
N LEU A 119 13.12 -5.16 -25.61
CA LEU A 119 11.71 -5.17 -25.89
C LEU A 119 11.40 -4.25 -27.07
N SER A 120 10.47 -4.68 -27.93
CA SER A 120 9.96 -3.82 -29.00
C SER A 120 9.07 -2.72 -28.43
N ALA A 121 8.83 -1.66 -29.22
CA ALA A 121 7.91 -0.59 -28.85
C ALA A 121 6.50 -1.13 -28.55
N GLU A 122 6.05 -2.12 -29.30
CA GLU A 122 4.75 -2.77 -29.09
C GLU A 122 4.71 -3.55 -27.78
N GLU A 123 5.77 -4.31 -27.48
CA GLU A 123 5.89 -5.05 -26.22
C GLU A 123 5.87 -4.10 -25.02
N ILE A 124 6.56 -2.97 -25.10
CA ILE A 124 6.57 -1.96 -24.02
C ILE A 124 5.16 -1.40 -23.77
N LYS A 125 4.40 -1.16 -24.85
CA LYS A 125 3.03 -0.63 -24.73
C LYS A 125 2.06 -1.60 -24.06
N THR A 126 2.29 -2.90 -24.16
CA THR A 126 1.37 -3.93 -23.67
C THR A 126 1.85 -4.60 -22.38
N THR A 127 3.03 -4.22 -21.88
CA THR A 127 3.63 -4.84 -20.70
C THR A 127 3.37 -4.00 -19.45
N PHE A 128 3.08 -4.67 -18.36
CA PHE A 128 3.02 -4.11 -17.02
C PHE A 128 4.23 -4.53 -16.20
N LEU A 129 4.66 -3.62 -15.35
CA LEU A 129 5.63 -3.91 -14.31
C LEU A 129 4.85 -4.12 -13.01
N LYS A 130 5.14 -5.21 -12.32
CA LYS A 130 4.61 -5.47 -10.97
C LYS A 130 5.72 -5.26 -9.97
N GLU A 131 5.64 -4.18 -9.22
CA GLU A 131 6.61 -3.84 -8.17
C GLU A 131 6.09 -4.35 -6.83
N THR A 132 6.88 -5.19 -6.17
CA THR A 132 6.51 -5.78 -4.88
C THR A 132 7.65 -5.63 -3.88
N ILE A 133 7.30 -5.63 -2.60
CA ILE A 133 8.24 -5.81 -1.51
C ILE A 133 8.27 -7.30 -1.20
N ASP A 134 9.48 -7.87 -1.08
CA ASP A 134 9.67 -9.30 -0.80
C ASP A 134 8.87 -9.72 0.43
N GLY A 135 8.10 -10.80 0.28
CA GLY A 135 7.29 -11.38 1.35
C GLY A 135 5.99 -10.67 1.64
N GLU A 136 5.70 -9.55 0.95
CA GLU A 136 4.43 -8.86 1.16
C GLU A 136 3.29 -9.63 0.48
N LYS A 137 2.19 -9.78 1.22
CA LYS A 137 0.97 -10.38 0.69
C LYS A 137 0.17 -9.33 -0.08
N THR A 138 -0.34 -9.69 -1.24
CA THR A 138 -1.24 -8.83 -2.02
C THR A 138 -2.56 -8.64 -1.28
N VAL A 139 -2.94 -7.38 -1.08
CA VAL A 139 -4.23 -7.02 -0.49
C VAL A 139 -5.32 -7.20 -1.52
N GLN A 140 -6.44 -7.76 -1.09
CA GLN A 140 -7.62 -7.98 -1.91
C GLN A 140 -8.85 -7.33 -1.29
N LYS A 141 -9.84 -7.08 -2.13
CA LYS A 141 -11.16 -6.63 -1.66
C LYS A 141 -11.70 -7.61 -0.63
N SER A 142 -12.31 -7.09 0.42
CA SER A 142 -12.86 -7.79 1.58
C SER A 142 -11.82 -8.25 2.60
N ASP A 143 -10.54 -7.99 2.37
CA ASP A 143 -9.52 -8.27 3.38
C ASP A 143 -9.78 -7.49 4.66
N ASP A 144 -9.47 -8.14 5.77
CA ASP A 144 -9.54 -7.59 7.12
C ASP A 144 -8.11 -7.22 7.56
N LEU A 145 -7.88 -5.95 7.86
CA LEU A 145 -6.54 -5.44 8.16
C LEU A 145 -6.54 -4.59 9.42
N ILE A 146 -5.39 -4.58 10.10
CA ILE A 146 -5.02 -3.49 11.01
C ILE A 146 -3.90 -2.70 10.35
N LEU A 147 -4.06 -1.38 10.30
CA LEU A 147 -3.12 -0.47 9.65
C LEU A 147 -2.58 0.55 10.65
N CYS A 148 -1.25 0.67 10.64
CA CYS A 148 -0.51 1.71 11.37
C CYS A 148 -0.16 2.81 10.37
N LEU A 149 -0.78 3.97 10.49
CA LEU A 149 -0.80 5.00 9.45
C LEU A 149 -0.18 6.32 9.89
N ILE A 150 0.37 7.00 8.90
CA ILE A 150 0.69 8.43 8.96
C ILE A 150 -0.04 9.13 7.81
N GLN A 151 -0.33 10.41 8.00
CA GLN A 151 -0.81 11.24 6.91
C GLN A 151 0.37 11.60 6.00
N THR A 152 0.14 11.61 4.70
CA THR A 152 1.21 11.91 3.74
C THR A 152 1.73 13.33 3.94
N SER A 153 3.04 13.51 3.76
CA SER A 153 3.68 14.82 3.85
C SER A 153 3.33 15.70 2.64
N LYS A 154 3.48 17.01 2.80
CA LYS A 154 3.28 17.98 1.70
C LYS A 154 4.24 17.76 0.53
N ASN A 155 5.38 17.12 0.77
CA ASN A 155 6.39 16.84 -0.26
C ASN A 155 6.18 15.49 -0.94
N SER A 156 5.18 14.72 -0.52
CA SER A 156 4.83 13.46 -1.15
C SER A 156 4.16 13.72 -2.50
N PRO A 157 4.40 12.87 -3.53
CA PRO A 157 3.66 12.95 -4.78
C PRO A 157 2.19 12.53 -4.61
N LEU A 158 1.83 11.95 -3.47
CA LEU A 158 0.48 11.50 -3.20
C LEU A 158 -0.46 12.68 -2.91
N PRO A 159 -1.78 12.51 -3.10
CA PRO A 159 -2.75 13.55 -2.80
C PRO A 159 -2.69 14.00 -1.35
N ASN A 160 -2.92 15.30 -1.12
CA ASN A 160 -3.01 15.85 0.23
C ASN A 160 -4.13 15.17 1.02
N GLY A 161 -3.86 14.85 2.26
CA GLY A 161 -4.83 14.20 3.15
C GLY A 161 -4.93 12.68 2.97
N ALA A 162 -4.14 12.10 2.06
CA ALA A 162 -4.02 10.66 1.94
C ALA A 162 -3.23 10.08 3.11
N TYR A 163 -3.31 8.77 3.26
CA TYR A 163 -2.63 8.05 4.33
C TYR A 163 -1.66 7.03 3.75
N GLU A 164 -0.57 6.79 4.46
CA GLU A 164 0.42 5.76 4.17
C GLU A 164 0.68 4.94 5.41
N ARG A 165 1.15 3.72 5.23
CA ARG A 165 1.68 2.94 6.35
C ARG A 165 2.95 3.62 6.89
N VAL A 166 3.14 3.60 8.21
CA VAL A 166 4.40 4.09 8.83
C VAL A 166 5.59 3.27 8.38
N SER A 167 5.35 2.00 8.04
CA SER A 167 6.32 1.03 7.51
C SER A 167 5.54 -0.05 6.77
N TYR A 168 6.19 -0.77 5.86
CA TYR A 168 5.56 -1.92 5.19
C TYR A 168 5.08 -2.99 6.19
N THR A 169 5.69 -3.09 7.35
CA THR A 169 5.29 -4.00 8.44
C THR A 169 4.13 -3.48 9.28
N GLY A 170 3.70 -2.25 9.05
CA GLY A 170 2.54 -1.63 9.70
C GLY A 170 1.20 -2.03 9.12
N GLN A 171 1.10 -3.20 8.52
CA GLN A 171 -0.11 -3.77 7.96
C GLN A 171 -0.23 -5.22 8.40
N LEU A 172 -1.25 -5.50 9.21
CA LEU A 172 -1.49 -6.84 9.73
C LEU A 172 -2.72 -7.44 9.06
N TYR A 173 -2.63 -8.70 8.72
CA TYR A 173 -3.69 -9.43 8.01
C TYR A 173 -4.51 -10.25 9.00
N GLY A 174 -5.83 -10.07 8.97
CA GLY A 174 -6.75 -10.81 9.81
C GLY A 174 -7.02 -12.22 9.27
N ASP A 175 -6.84 -13.23 10.13
CA ASP A 175 -7.20 -14.62 9.90
C ASP A 175 -7.31 -15.31 11.27
N ASN A 176 -8.46 -15.19 11.93
CA ASN A 176 -8.70 -15.53 13.34
C ASN A 176 -7.86 -14.70 14.33
N LYS A 177 -6.62 -14.47 14.00
CA LYS A 177 -5.70 -13.53 14.65
C LYS A 177 -5.18 -12.57 13.61
N PHE A 178 -4.33 -11.64 14.03
CA PHE A 178 -3.68 -10.71 13.12
C PHE A 178 -2.23 -11.10 12.92
N VAL A 179 -1.83 -11.17 11.66
CA VAL A 179 -0.50 -11.63 11.25
C VAL A 179 0.30 -10.46 10.71
N GLN A 180 1.46 -10.22 11.30
CA GLN A 180 2.45 -9.28 10.79
C GLN A 180 3.51 -10.07 10.01
N LEU A 181 3.69 -9.74 8.73
CA LEU A 181 4.72 -10.33 7.88
C LEU A 181 5.97 -9.47 7.93
N ILE A 182 7.11 -10.10 8.25
CA ILE A 182 8.40 -9.42 8.36
C ILE A 182 9.39 -10.16 7.48
N THR A 183 9.99 -9.44 6.52
CA THR A 183 11.04 -9.99 5.66
C THR A 183 12.39 -9.43 6.09
N ASP A 184 13.30 -10.33 6.43
CA ASP A 184 14.68 -10.02 6.78
C ASP A 184 15.60 -10.89 5.92
N SER A 185 16.48 -10.27 5.17
CA SER A 185 17.50 -10.91 4.30
C SER A 185 16.92 -11.89 3.30
N SER A 186 15.89 -12.15 2.91
CA SER A 186 15.23 -13.13 2.04
C SER A 186 14.30 -14.11 2.76
N GLU A 187 14.25 -14.07 4.08
CA GLU A 187 13.31 -14.87 4.85
C GLU A 187 12.12 -14.02 5.30
N THR A 188 10.92 -14.55 5.11
CA THR A 188 9.69 -13.96 5.64
C THR A 188 9.25 -14.73 6.87
N THR A 189 9.10 -14.03 7.98
CA THR A 189 8.58 -14.58 9.23
C THR A 189 7.22 -13.98 9.54
N GLU A 190 6.41 -14.72 10.28
CA GLU A 190 5.10 -14.28 10.73
C GLU A 190 5.11 -14.07 12.23
N LYS A 191 4.61 -12.91 12.67
CA LYS A 191 4.27 -12.67 14.08
C LYS A 191 2.76 -12.57 14.18
N THR A 192 2.20 -13.28 15.14
CA THR A 192 0.75 -13.39 15.31
C THR A 192 0.32 -12.75 16.62
N TYR A 193 -0.75 -11.97 16.56
CA TYR A 193 -1.30 -11.24 17.70
C TYR A 193 -2.79 -11.47 17.79
N SER A 194 -3.33 -11.58 19.01
CA SER A 194 -4.76 -11.46 19.22
C SER A 194 -5.18 -9.99 19.10
N TYR A 195 -6.45 -9.75 18.79
CA TYR A 195 -6.97 -8.39 18.73
C TYR A 195 -6.84 -7.67 20.08
N ASP A 196 -7.10 -8.38 21.18
CA ASP A 196 -6.97 -7.82 22.53
C ASP A 196 -5.52 -7.42 22.85
N ASP A 197 -4.53 -8.20 22.43
CA ASP A 197 -3.12 -7.85 22.61
C ASP A 197 -2.77 -6.55 21.89
N ILE A 198 -3.27 -6.38 20.66
CA ILE A 198 -3.04 -5.16 19.89
C ILE A 198 -3.71 -3.97 20.58
N LYS A 199 -4.94 -4.13 21.04
CA LYS A 199 -5.64 -3.07 21.79
C LYS A 199 -4.87 -2.62 23.02
N LYS A 200 -4.29 -3.56 23.77
CA LYS A 200 -3.47 -3.24 24.94
C LYS A 200 -2.23 -2.46 24.59
N MET A 201 -1.64 -2.68 23.41
CA MET A 201 -0.47 -1.92 22.95
C MET A 201 -0.81 -0.46 22.64
N THR A 202 -2.08 -0.12 22.43
CA THR A 202 -2.54 1.24 22.11
C THR A 202 -2.96 2.03 23.35
N GLU A 203 -2.99 1.42 24.51
CA GLU A 203 -3.32 2.07 25.77
C GLU A 203 -2.19 2.96 26.31
#